data_551e930f92a08c8d4daafcee1b26c871
#
_entry.id   551e930f92a08c8d4daafcee1b26c871
#
_cell.length_a   1.000
_cell.length_b   1.000
_cell.length_c   1.000
_cell.angle_alpha   90.00
_cell.angle_beta   90.00
_cell.angle_gamma   90.00
#
_symmetry.space_group_name_H-M   'P 1'
#
loop_
_entity.id
_entity.type
_entity.pdbx_description
1 polymer ?
#
loop_
_entity_poly.entity_id
_entity_poly.type
_entity_poly.pdbx_seq_one_letter_code
_entity_poly.pdbx_strand_id
1 'polypeptide(L)'
;MNPLIKWPGGKSGEIQKIRQYIPEYDRYVEPFFGGGALFFHLRPMAAAINDISGSLMEYYTLIQQQDEQLRDLLLCYSDSFSGLIGACNRRYDTLLELYQSFCREDLSLDALRGRLAALSASLAASLPPDFYEKLQPDTEAFTNSLTRYALDKLRRTRNNALKKPFSMI
;
A
#
# COMPACT_ATOMS: atom_id res chain seq x y z
N MET A 1 -8.35 -14.12 -11.50
CA MET A 1 -7.77 -12.78 -11.35
C MET A 1 -8.02 -12.33 -9.91
N ASN A 2 -7.13 -11.56 -9.32
CA ASN A 2 -7.36 -10.97 -7.99
C ASN A 2 -8.21 -9.70 -8.11
N PRO A 3 -8.89 -9.28 -7.03
CA PRO A 3 -9.54 -7.97 -6.95
C PRO A 3 -8.54 -6.85 -7.28
N LEU A 4 -9.02 -5.79 -7.94
CA LEU A 4 -8.18 -4.65 -8.31
C LEU A 4 -7.79 -3.81 -7.10
N ILE A 5 -8.65 -3.78 -6.08
CA ILE A 5 -8.43 -3.05 -4.84
C ILE A 5 -8.71 -3.93 -3.62
N LYS A 6 -8.06 -3.61 -2.51
CA LYS A 6 -8.39 -4.17 -1.19
C LYS A 6 -9.56 -3.38 -0.60
N TRP A 7 -10.69 -4.04 -0.39
CA TRP A 7 -11.87 -3.44 0.20
C TRP A 7 -12.20 -4.10 1.54
N PRO A 8 -12.64 -3.34 2.56
CA PRO A 8 -13.05 -3.90 3.84
C PRO A 8 -14.15 -4.96 3.66
N GLY A 9 -14.04 -6.08 4.34
CA GLY A 9 -15.00 -7.19 4.21
C GLY A 9 -14.85 -8.04 2.95
N GLY A 10 -13.77 -7.87 2.18
CA GLY A 10 -13.52 -8.67 0.96
C GLY A 10 -13.53 -10.17 1.22
N LYS A 11 -14.22 -10.95 0.36
CA LYS A 11 -14.48 -12.39 0.50
C LYS A 11 -13.44 -13.29 -0.18
N SER A 12 -12.25 -12.78 -0.51
CA SER A 12 -11.25 -13.55 -1.27
C SER A 12 -10.87 -14.89 -0.62
N GLY A 13 -10.84 -14.95 0.72
CA GLY A 13 -10.57 -16.19 1.46
C GLY A 13 -11.72 -17.20 1.47
N GLU A 14 -12.93 -16.80 1.11
CA GLU A 14 -14.13 -17.62 1.16
C GLU A 14 -14.54 -18.16 -0.22
N ILE A 15 -13.92 -17.68 -1.29
CA ILE A 15 -14.29 -18.01 -2.68
C ILE A 15 -14.35 -19.52 -2.90
N GLN A 16 -13.37 -20.27 -2.40
CA GLN A 16 -13.33 -21.72 -2.59
C GLN A 16 -14.53 -22.44 -1.95
N LYS A 17 -15.05 -21.90 -0.85
CA LYS A 17 -16.23 -22.44 -0.16
C LYS A 17 -17.51 -22.06 -0.89
N ILE A 18 -17.58 -20.83 -1.41
CA ILE A 18 -18.77 -20.32 -2.09
C ILE A 18 -18.96 -20.96 -3.47
N ARG A 19 -17.86 -21.20 -4.19
CA ARG A 19 -17.88 -21.67 -5.58
C ARG A 19 -18.73 -22.91 -5.79
N GLN A 20 -18.74 -23.86 -4.87
CA GLN A 20 -19.50 -25.13 -4.99
C GLN A 20 -21.02 -24.93 -4.93
N TYR A 21 -21.50 -23.78 -4.46
CA TYR A 21 -22.92 -23.45 -4.36
C TYR A 21 -23.41 -22.53 -5.47
N ILE A 22 -22.55 -22.13 -6.42
CA ILE A 22 -22.92 -21.26 -7.53
C ILE A 22 -23.52 -22.13 -8.63
N PRO A 23 -24.82 -21.94 -8.98
CA PRO A 23 -25.46 -22.66 -10.08
C PRO A 23 -24.93 -22.17 -11.44
N GLU A 24 -25.29 -22.84 -12.52
CA GLU A 24 -25.17 -22.31 -13.87
C GLU A 24 -26.01 -21.02 -13.99
N TYR A 25 -25.53 -20.03 -14.69
CA TYR A 25 -26.18 -18.73 -14.84
C TYR A 25 -25.83 -18.08 -16.19
N ASP A 26 -26.81 -17.38 -16.77
CA ASP A 26 -26.62 -16.58 -17.98
C ASP A 26 -26.13 -15.17 -17.66
N ARG A 27 -26.47 -14.67 -16.48
CA ARG A 27 -26.11 -13.31 -16.03
C ARG A 27 -25.74 -13.32 -14.56
N TYR A 28 -24.62 -12.66 -14.25
CA TYR A 28 -24.16 -12.44 -12.89
C TYR A 28 -24.65 -11.08 -12.35
N VAL A 29 -25.16 -11.04 -11.13
CA VAL A 29 -25.59 -9.81 -10.47
C VAL A 29 -24.98 -9.75 -9.07
N GLU A 30 -24.21 -8.73 -8.77
CA GLU A 30 -23.60 -8.52 -7.46
C GLU A 30 -23.94 -7.11 -6.92
N PRO A 31 -24.97 -6.99 -6.05
CA PRO A 31 -25.42 -5.69 -5.53
C PRO A 31 -24.55 -5.12 -4.42
N PHE A 32 -23.61 -5.90 -3.83
CA PHE A 32 -22.66 -5.52 -2.80
C PHE A 32 -21.25 -5.87 -3.25
N PHE A 33 -20.80 -5.19 -4.31
CA PHE A 33 -19.62 -5.57 -5.08
C PHE A 33 -18.32 -5.49 -4.30
N GLY A 34 -18.12 -4.44 -3.47
CA GLY A 34 -16.88 -4.24 -2.72
C GLY A 34 -15.65 -4.27 -3.63
N GLY A 35 -14.67 -5.08 -3.27
CA GLY A 35 -13.48 -5.32 -4.10
C GLY A 35 -13.69 -6.26 -5.29
N GLY A 36 -14.91 -6.79 -5.50
CA GLY A 36 -15.24 -7.66 -6.64
C GLY A 36 -14.57 -9.04 -6.61
N ALA A 37 -14.27 -9.56 -5.43
CA ALA A 37 -13.49 -10.79 -5.30
C ALA A 37 -14.12 -11.97 -6.07
N LEU A 38 -15.45 -12.16 -5.97
CA LEU A 38 -16.17 -13.23 -6.65
C LEU A 38 -16.27 -12.98 -8.15
N PHE A 39 -16.61 -11.77 -8.55
CA PHE A 39 -16.66 -11.33 -9.95
C PHE A 39 -15.34 -11.61 -10.70
N PHE A 40 -14.20 -11.13 -10.15
CA PHE A 40 -12.91 -11.34 -10.77
C PHE A 40 -12.45 -12.81 -10.77
N HIS A 41 -12.97 -13.61 -9.83
CA HIS A 41 -12.72 -15.04 -9.83
C HIS A 41 -13.52 -15.76 -10.92
N LEU A 42 -14.83 -15.48 -11.03
CA LEU A 42 -15.76 -16.13 -11.96
C LEU A 42 -15.59 -15.66 -13.40
N ARG A 43 -15.27 -14.38 -13.62
CA ARG A 43 -15.17 -13.74 -14.94
C ARG A 43 -16.43 -13.95 -15.78
N PRO A 44 -17.60 -13.55 -15.30
CA PRO A 44 -18.84 -13.76 -16.01
C PRO A 44 -18.86 -13.03 -17.35
N MET A 45 -19.49 -13.63 -18.37
CA MET A 45 -19.64 -13.03 -19.71
C MET A 45 -20.58 -11.82 -19.70
N ALA A 46 -21.63 -11.89 -18.87
CA ALA A 46 -22.57 -10.80 -18.67
C ALA A 46 -22.74 -10.53 -17.17
N ALA A 47 -22.58 -9.30 -16.75
CA ALA A 47 -22.69 -8.93 -15.34
C ALA A 47 -23.35 -7.58 -15.13
N ALA A 48 -23.97 -7.43 -13.94
CA ALA A 48 -24.38 -6.16 -13.38
C ALA A 48 -23.80 -6.09 -11.96
N ILE A 49 -23.06 -5.03 -11.67
CA ILE A 49 -22.45 -4.81 -10.36
C ILE A 49 -22.97 -3.51 -9.75
N ASN A 50 -23.10 -3.48 -8.44
CA ASN A 50 -23.45 -2.29 -7.68
C ASN A 50 -22.82 -2.33 -6.30
N ASP A 51 -22.65 -1.16 -5.68
CA ASP A 51 -22.26 -1.00 -4.27
C ASP A 51 -22.89 0.27 -3.71
N ILE A 52 -23.07 0.34 -2.38
CA ILE A 52 -23.55 1.53 -1.70
C ILE A 52 -22.51 2.69 -1.75
N SER A 53 -21.24 2.36 -1.91
CA SER A 53 -20.17 3.35 -2.05
C SER A 53 -20.15 3.92 -3.47
N GLY A 54 -20.66 5.15 -3.62
CA GLY A 54 -20.67 5.85 -4.91
C GLY A 54 -19.27 6.04 -5.49
N SER A 55 -18.27 6.38 -4.66
CA SER A 55 -16.87 6.54 -5.11
C SER A 55 -16.26 5.22 -5.59
N LEU A 56 -16.66 4.08 -5.00
CA LEU A 56 -16.24 2.77 -5.47
C LEU A 56 -16.83 2.47 -6.85
N MET A 57 -18.11 2.75 -7.03
CA MET A 57 -18.78 2.53 -8.33
C MET A 57 -18.24 3.48 -9.41
N GLU A 58 -17.94 4.73 -9.07
CA GLU A 58 -17.28 5.67 -9.97
C GLU A 58 -15.91 5.13 -10.42
N TYR A 59 -15.08 4.64 -9.49
CA TYR A 59 -13.79 4.01 -9.81
C TYR A 59 -13.93 2.87 -10.83
N TYR A 60 -14.88 1.94 -10.61
CA TYR A 60 -15.10 0.84 -11.55
C TYR A 60 -15.70 1.30 -12.89
N THR A 61 -16.50 2.36 -12.89
CA THR A 61 -17.01 2.98 -14.12
C THR A 61 -15.88 3.59 -14.94
N LEU A 62 -14.97 4.33 -14.32
CA LEU A 62 -13.80 4.89 -14.99
C LEU A 62 -12.90 3.80 -15.58
N ILE A 63 -12.70 2.69 -14.85
CA ILE A 63 -11.96 1.53 -15.38
C ILE A 63 -12.66 0.92 -16.59
N GLN A 64 -13.98 0.73 -16.53
CA GLN A 64 -14.76 0.18 -17.64
C GLN A 64 -14.69 1.09 -18.88
N GLN A 65 -14.70 2.40 -18.69
CA GLN A 65 -14.58 3.41 -19.74
C GLN A 65 -13.15 3.59 -20.25
N GLN A 66 -12.16 2.92 -19.62
CA GLN A 66 -10.74 3.08 -19.92
C GLN A 66 -10.27 4.53 -19.81
N ASP A 67 -10.73 5.22 -18.76
CA ASP A 67 -10.43 6.63 -18.53
C ASP A 67 -8.92 6.89 -18.48
N GLU A 68 -8.46 7.79 -19.33
CA GLU A 68 -7.03 8.08 -19.47
C GLU A 68 -6.46 8.82 -18.26
N GLN A 69 -7.23 9.68 -17.62
CA GLN A 69 -6.76 10.43 -16.45
C GLN A 69 -6.56 9.49 -15.26
N LEU A 70 -7.50 8.57 -15.03
CA LEU A 70 -7.34 7.53 -14.01
C LEU A 70 -6.12 6.65 -14.32
N ARG A 71 -5.95 6.22 -15.56
CA ARG A 71 -4.79 5.41 -15.98
C ARG A 71 -3.47 6.12 -15.66
N ASP A 72 -3.35 7.37 -16.07
CA ASP A 72 -2.13 8.16 -15.91
C ASP A 72 -1.84 8.42 -14.42
N LEU A 73 -2.87 8.64 -13.61
CA LEU A 73 -2.75 8.76 -12.16
C LEU A 73 -2.24 7.45 -11.53
N LEU A 74 -2.80 6.30 -11.91
CA LEU A 74 -2.39 4.99 -11.41
C LEU A 74 -0.95 4.65 -11.82
N LEU A 75 -0.53 4.99 -13.03
CA LEU A 75 0.85 4.84 -13.50
C LEU A 75 1.80 5.72 -12.67
N CYS A 76 1.44 6.99 -12.45
CA CYS A 76 2.22 7.89 -11.60
C CYS A 76 2.40 7.33 -10.18
N TYR A 77 1.35 6.76 -9.58
CA TYR A 77 1.45 6.06 -8.28
C TYR A 77 2.40 4.86 -8.33
N SER A 78 2.26 4.01 -9.34
CA SER A 78 3.08 2.80 -9.51
C SER A 78 4.56 3.14 -9.64
N ASP A 79 4.88 4.10 -10.49
CA ASP A 79 6.26 4.52 -10.77
C ASP A 79 6.90 5.21 -9.56
N SER A 80 6.13 6.06 -8.89
CA SER A 80 6.57 6.74 -7.66
C SER A 80 6.82 5.74 -6.54
N PHE A 81 5.95 4.75 -6.36
CA PHE A 81 6.12 3.70 -5.37
C PHE A 81 7.36 2.84 -5.66
N SER A 82 7.54 2.45 -6.93
CA SER A 82 8.72 1.69 -7.38
C SER A 82 10.01 2.49 -7.19
N GLY A 83 9.98 3.78 -7.52
CA GLY A 83 11.09 4.71 -7.30
C GLY A 83 11.46 4.84 -5.83
N LEU A 84 10.46 4.96 -4.95
CA LEU A 84 10.66 5.05 -3.50
C LEU A 84 11.26 3.73 -2.94
N ILE A 85 10.73 2.57 -3.35
CA ILE A 85 11.32 1.28 -2.97
C ILE A 85 12.78 1.18 -3.41
N GLY A 86 13.10 1.53 -4.65
CA GLY A 86 14.46 1.53 -5.15
C GLY A 86 15.38 2.47 -4.38
N ALA A 87 14.89 3.66 -4.02
CA ALA A 87 15.63 4.62 -3.22
C ALA A 87 15.87 4.13 -1.78
N CYS A 88 14.88 3.46 -1.16
CA CYS A 88 15.04 2.83 0.15
C CYS A 88 16.06 1.69 0.11
N ASN A 89 15.99 0.83 -0.90
CA ASN A 89 16.90 -0.30 -1.06
C ASN A 89 18.36 0.16 -1.21
N ARG A 90 18.61 1.23 -1.95
CA ARG A 90 19.97 1.82 -2.05
C ARG A 90 20.52 2.36 -0.73
N ARG A 91 19.66 2.60 0.26
CA ARG A 91 20.02 3.11 1.59
C ARG A 91 19.82 2.08 2.69
N TYR A 92 19.65 0.81 2.31
CA TYR A 92 19.37 -0.27 3.26
C TYR A 92 20.45 -0.36 4.34
N ASP A 93 21.73 -0.32 3.97
CA ASP A 93 22.84 -0.43 4.92
C ASP A 93 22.84 0.73 5.92
N THR A 94 22.61 1.95 5.45
CA THR A 94 22.48 3.14 6.32
C THR A 94 21.33 2.99 7.32
N LEU A 95 20.17 2.49 6.86
CA LEU A 95 19.02 2.23 7.73
C LEU A 95 19.31 1.13 8.75
N LEU A 96 20.01 0.08 8.33
CA LEU A 96 20.42 -1.02 9.19
C LEU A 96 21.41 -0.55 10.28
N GLU A 97 22.40 0.23 9.92
CA GLU A 97 23.36 0.83 10.88
C GLU A 97 22.66 1.72 11.90
N LEU A 98 21.73 2.58 11.46
CA LEU A 98 20.93 3.42 12.36
C LEU A 98 20.11 2.57 13.33
N TYR A 99 19.48 1.51 12.83
CA TYR A 99 18.72 0.59 13.66
C TYR A 99 19.60 -0.13 14.68
N GLN A 100 20.75 -0.66 14.27
CA GLN A 100 21.69 -1.34 15.14
C GLN A 100 22.24 -0.41 16.24
N SER A 101 22.63 0.82 15.86
CA SER A 101 23.09 1.81 16.83
C SER A 101 22.01 2.19 17.84
N PHE A 102 20.77 2.29 17.39
CA PHE A 102 19.62 2.52 18.27
C PHE A 102 19.34 1.33 19.20
N CYS A 103 19.51 0.09 18.72
CA CYS A 103 19.35 -1.11 19.54
C CYS A 103 20.44 -1.25 20.61
N ARG A 104 21.69 -0.84 20.31
CA ARG A 104 22.81 -0.85 21.25
C ARG A 104 22.82 0.33 22.21
N GLU A 105 21.85 1.24 22.09
CA GLU A 105 21.75 2.48 22.87
C GLU A 105 22.88 3.51 22.60
N ASP A 106 23.64 3.30 21.51
CA ASP A 106 24.66 4.24 21.03
C ASP A 106 24.03 5.52 20.42
N LEU A 107 22.75 5.46 20.09
CA LEU A 107 21.99 6.53 19.45
C LEU A 107 20.70 6.83 20.25
N SER A 108 20.57 8.07 20.72
CA SER A 108 19.35 8.53 21.38
C SER A 108 18.15 8.60 20.42
N LEU A 109 16.94 8.62 20.95
CA LEU A 109 15.73 8.71 20.15
C LEU A 109 15.67 10.01 19.32
N ASP A 110 16.11 11.12 19.88
CA ASP A 110 16.11 12.42 19.19
C ASP A 110 17.17 12.47 18.09
N ALA A 111 18.35 11.89 18.33
CA ALA A 111 19.39 11.77 17.31
C ALA A 111 18.95 10.82 16.19
N LEU A 112 18.27 9.71 16.50
CA LEU A 112 17.67 8.82 15.49
C LEU A 112 16.62 9.56 14.66
N ARG A 113 15.73 10.32 15.30
CA ARG A 113 14.72 11.15 14.61
C ARG A 113 15.37 12.12 13.63
N GLY A 114 16.41 12.86 14.06
CA GLY A 114 17.11 13.81 13.20
C GLY A 114 17.75 13.14 11.98
N ARG A 115 18.41 11.99 12.17
CA ARG A 115 19.00 11.24 11.04
C ARG A 115 17.94 10.66 10.10
N LEU A 116 16.82 10.18 10.62
CA LEU A 116 15.70 9.71 9.80
C LEU A 116 15.05 10.87 9.03
N ALA A 117 14.95 12.07 9.62
CA ALA A 117 14.43 13.24 8.93
C ALA A 117 15.31 13.64 7.74
N ALA A 118 16.63 13.67 7.92
CA ALA A 118 17.57 13.93 6.83
C ALA A 118 17.49 12.87 5.72
N LEU A 119 17.35 11.59 6.10
CA LEU A 119 17.18 10.49 5.16
C LEU A 119 15.84 10.60 4.39
N SER A 120 14.76 10.92 5.09
CA SER A 120 13.44 11.11 4.48
C SER A 120 13.42 12.28 3.50
N ALA A 121 14.08 13.39 3.83
CA ALA A 121 14.25 14.53 2.92
C ALA A 121 15.02 14.13 1.65
N SER A 122 16.10 13.37 1.81
CA SER A 122 16.87 12.85 0.67
C SER A 122 16.08 11.86 -0.19
N LEU A 123 15.22 11.03 0.41
CA LEU A 123 14.31 10.13 -0.31
C LEU A 123 13.26 10.94 -1.07
N ALA A 124 12.64 11.91 -0.40
CA ALA A 124 11.65 12.78 -1.02
C ALA A 124 12.22 13.49 -2.25
N ALA A 125 13.42 14.06 -2.14
CA ALA A 125 14.11 14.74 -3.25
C ALA A 125 14.45 13.80 -4.43
N SER A 126 14.43 12.48 -4.25
CA SER A 126 14.70 11.49 -5.31
C SER A 126 13.48 11.05 -6.09
N LEU A 127 12.28 11.47 -5.69
CA LEU A 127 11.03 11.16 -6.40
C LEU A 127 10.83 12.07 -7.61
N PRO A 128 10.14 11.60 -8.66
CA PRO A 128 9.90 12.41 -9.85
C PRO A 128 9.00 13.60 -9.55
N PRO A 129 9.16 14.73 -10.28
CA PRO A 129 8.32 15.93 -10.09
C PRO A 129 6.83 15.65 -10.17
N ASP A 130 6.40 14.81 -11.09
CA ASP A 130 5.00 14.39 -11.28
C ASP A 130 4.35 13.81 -10.02
N PHE A 131 5.14 13.19 -9.14
CA PHE A 131 4.66 12.71 -7.86
C PHE A 131 4.12 13.86 -7.01
N TYR A 132 4.86 14.95 -6.95
CA TYR A 132 4.46 16.12 -6.15
C TYR A 132 3.33 16.90 -6.80
N GLU A 133 3.32 17.04 -8.10
CA GLU A 133 2.28 17.76 -8.82
C GLU A 133 0.93 17.04 -8.80
N LYS A 134 0.95 15.71 -8.92
CA LYS A 134 -0.29 14.92 -9.10
C LYS A 134 -0.79 14.26 -7.81
N LEU A 135 0.12 13.86 -6.90
CA LEU A 135 -0.23 12.98 -5.78
C LEU A 135 -0.02 13.62 -4.43
N GLN A 136 1.03 14.40 -4.24
CA GLN A 136 1.43 14.90 -2.93
C GLN A 136 2.05 16.30 -3.03
N PRO A 137 1.23 17.35 -3.15
CA PRO A 137 1.73 18.72 -3.32
C PRO A 137 2.50 19.25 -2.11
N ASP A 138 2.27 18.71 -0.91
CA ASP A 138 2.95 19.12 0.31
C ASP A 138 4.16 18.21 0.60
N THR A 139 5.32 18.62 0.10
CA THR A 139 6.60 17.90 0.27
C THR A 139 7.04 17.84 1.74
N GLU A 140 6.74 18.86 2.54
CA GLU A 140 7.09 18.89 3.95
C GLU A 140 6.25 17.90 4.74
N ALA A 141 4.94 17.89 4.55
CA ALA A 141 4.04 16.93 5.18
C ALA A 141 4.40 15.48 4.78
N PHE A 142 4.78 15.25 3.53
CA PHE A 142 5.23 13.95 3.07
C PHE A 142 6.52 13.50 3.77
N THR A 143 7.53 14.35 3.83
CA THR A 143 8.81 14.08 4.52
C THR A 143 8.60 13.81 6.00
N ASN A 144 7.78 14.61 6.67
CA ASN A 144 7.43 14.43 8.08
C ASN A 144 6.71 13.10 8.32
N SER A 145 5.81 12.70 7.41
CA SER A 145 5.10 11.42 7.49
C SER A 145 6.02 10.23 7.31
N LEU A 146 6.96 10.27 6.36
CA LEU A 146 8.00 9.25 6.17
C LEU A 146 8.85 9.10 7.44
N THR A 147 9.33 10.22 7.99
CA THR A 147 10.15 10.24 9.21
C THR A 147 9.42 9.60 10.38
N ARG A 148 8.17 10.00 10.61
CA ARG A 148 7.32 9.45 11.68
C ARG A 148 7.10 7.97 11.49
N TYR A 149 6.73 7.53 10.29
CA TYR A 149 6.51 6.11 9.98
C TYR A 149 7.76 5.27 10.22
N ALA A 150 8.93 5.71 9.73
CA ALA A 150 10.19 5.02 9.92
C ALA A 150 10.56 4.91 11.41
N LEU A 151 10.45 6.00 12.16
CA LEU A 151 10.72 6.04 13.59
C LEU A 151 9.82 5.06 14.37
N ASP A 152 8.52 5.11 14.12
CA ASP A 152 7.55 4.21 14.77
C ASP A 152 7.82 2.74 14.42
N LYS A 153 8.17 2.45 13.18
CA LYS A 153 8.52 1.10 12.74
C LYS A 153 9.76 0.57 13.46
N LEU A 154 10.84 1.35 13.51
CA LEU A 154 12.07 0.95 14.19
C LEU A 154 11.86 0.75 15.70
N ARG A 155 11.12 1.64 16.37
CA ARG A 155 10.76 1.49 17.79
C ARG A 155 9.97 0.21 18.05
N ARG A 156 8.94 -0.06 17.24
CA ARG A 156 8.12 -1.29 17.38
C ARG A 156 8.96 -2.53 17.14
N THR A 157 9.84 -2.52 16.15
CA THR A 157 10.72 -3.65 15.84
C THR A 157 11.68 -3.94 17.00
N ARG A 158 12.34 -2.90 17.56
CA ARG A 158 13.18 -3.03 18.76
C ARG A 158 12.38 -3.59 19.95
N ASN A 159 11.22 -3.02 20.25
CA ASN A 159 10.40 -3.47 21.38
C ASN A 159 9.91 -4.91 21.23
N ASN A 160 9.60 -5.34 20.00
CA ASN A 160 9.21 -6.72 19.72
C ASN A 160 10.38 -7.69 19.86
N ALA A 161 11.59 -7.30 19.47
CA ALA A 161 12.81 -8.09 19.66
C ALA A 161 13.14 -8.27 21.15
N LEU A 162 12.94 -7.23 21.96
CA LEU A 162 13.14 -7.30 23.41
C LEU A 162 12.11 -8.20 24.13
N LYS A 163 10.88 -8.30 23.60
CA LYS A 163 9.82 -9.13 24.17
C LYS A 163 9.96 -10.63 23.84
N LYS A 164 10.70 -10.96 22.78
CA LYS A 164 10.99 -12.33 22.37
C LYS A 164 12.51 -12.53 22.44
N PRO A 165 13.09 -12.75 23.64
CA PRO A 165 14.48 -13.17 23.69
C PRO A 165 14.62 -14.45 22.87
N PHE A 166 15.61 -14.49 21.99
CA PHE A 166 15.94 -15.69 21.22
C PHE A 166 16.03 -16.85 22.18
N SER A 167 15.11 -17.80 22.13
CA SER A 167 15.37 -19.14 22.62
C SER A 167 16.40 -19.70 21.63
N MET A 168 17.66 -19.74 22.05
CA MET A 168 18.65 -20.56 21.37
C MET A 168 18.14 -22.02 21.47
N ILE A 169 17.81 -22.58 20.31
CA ILE A 169 17.70 -24.01 20.13
C ILE A 169 19.10 -24.52 19.80
#